data_87e4cd29cbc9984436c4af31aa5b03fb
#
_entry.id   87e4cd29cbc9984436c4af31aa5b03fb
#
_cell.length_a   1.000
_cell.length_b   1.000
_cell.length_c   1.000
_cell.angle_alpha   90.00
_cell.angle_beta   90.00
_cell.angle_gamma   90.00
#
_symmetry.space_group_name_H-M   'P 1'
#
loop_
_entity.id
_entity.type
_entity.pdbx_description
1 polymer ?
#
loop_
_entity_poly.entity_id
_entity_poly.type
_entity_poly.pdbx_seq_one_letter_code
_entity_poly.pdbx_strand_id
1 'polypeptide(L)'
;MRASHRLPALALLAVLAACNRTPHAHTDAGAATVALHAGPEIAGGLWVQRVSDNRGARETRYCLDAAAAGALASFDRQLSGGCSRHEMARAADGSWHFSTSCDMGGWGKVSTEGVMRGDFARRYTVEAQSQTVGAAQAAADGPDRVKADVRRLGDCPAGMKPGDVILPDGAHSRLDDLAGHA
;
A
#
# COMPACT_ATOMS: atom_id res chain seq x y z
N MET A 1 81.95 -20.07 47.57
CA MET A 1 81.55 -18.89 48.29
C MET A 1 80.12 -18.56 47.85
N ARG A 2 79.19 -18.70 48.77
CA ARG A 2 77.70 -18.57 48.48
C ARG A 2 77.31 -17.18 48.77
N ALA A 3 76.63 -16.50 47.79
CA ALA A 3 75.99 -15.26 48.00
C ALA A 3 74.48 -15.41 47.69
N SER A 4 73.71 -15.37 48.75
CA SER A 4 72.24 -15.43 48.70
C SER A 4 71.69 -14.04 48.51
N HIS A 5 71.03 -13.76 47.39
CA HIS A 5 70.23 -12.49 47.19
C HIS A 5 68.79 -12.82 47.44
N ARG A 6 68.26 -12.20 48.51
CA ARG A 6 66.82 -12.14 48.84
C ARG A 6 66.20 -11.10 48.00
N LEU A 7 65.19 -11.47 47.20
CA LEU A 7 64.27 -10.55 46.49
C LEU A 7 63.10 -10.12 47.40
N PRO A 8 62.78 -8.86 47.47
CA PRO A 8 61.56 -8.41 48.12
C PRO A 8 60.39 -8.61 47.22
N ALA A 9 59.32 -9.15 47.78
CA ALA A 9 57.97 -9.26 47.11
C ALA A 9 57.36 -7.90 46.96
N LEU A 10 57.18 -7.46 45.70
CA LEU A 10 56.31 -6.31 45.38
C LEU A 10 54.90 -6.84 45.26
N ALA A 11 54.05 -6.40 46.19
CA ALA A 11 52.60 -6.56 46.12
C ALA A 11 52.04 -5.67 45.05
N LEU A 12 51.58 -6.23 43.94
CA LEU A 12 50.83 -5.53 42.91
C LEU A 12 49.36 -5.43 43.34
N LEU A 13 48.96 -4.25 43.77
CA LEU A 13 47.54 -3.90 43.96
C LEU A 13 46.89 -3.73 42.58
N ALA A 14 46.14 -4.72 42.16
CA ALA A 14 45.28 -4.64 40.99
C ALA A 14 44.04 -3.82 41.37
N VAL A 15 44.01 -2.57 40.92
CA VAL A 15 42.79 -1.73 40.95
C VAL A 15 41.85 -2.22 39.88
N LEU A 16 40.84 -2.99 40.25
CA LEU A 16 39.72 -3.32 39.42
C LEU A 16 38.87 -2.07 39.21
N ALA A 17 39.11 -1.35 38.12
CA ALA A 17 38.21 -0.35 37.62
C ALA A 17 36.98 -1.09 37.07
N ALA A 18 35.94 -1.22 37.88
CA ALA A 18 34.63 -1.64 37.47
C ALA A 18 34.06 -0.57 36.53
N CYS A 19 34.21 -0.77 35.20
CA CYS A 19 33.42 -0.04 34.21
C CYS A 19 31.96 -0.41 34.40
N ASN A 20 31.25 0.44 35.12
CA ASN A 20 29.82 0.41 35.26
C ASN A 20 29.25 0.78 33.89
N ARG A 21 29.13 -0.19 32.98
CA ARG A 21 28.36 -0.06 31.76
C ARG A 21 26.90 -0.12 32.19
N THR A 22 26.29 1.05 32.40
CA THR A 22 24.83 1.16 32.36
C THR A 22 24.34 0.54 31.06
N PRO A 23 23.50 -0.51 31.11
CA PRO A 23 22.84 -0.95 29.89
C PRO A 23 21.94 0.21 29.45
N HIS A 24 22.32 0.89 28.37
CA HIS A 24 21.36 1.68 27.65
C HIS A 24 20.29 0.67 27.23
N ALA A 25 19.15 0.75 27.90
CA ALA A 25 17.92 0.15 27.38
C ALA A 25 17.71 0.80 26.01
N HIS A 26 18.18 0.12 24.95
CA HIS A 26 17.60 0.30 23.65
C HIS A 26 16.13 -0.10 23.86
N THR A 27 15.28 0.90 24.02
CA THR A 27 13.89 0.75 23.71
C THR A 27 13.92 0.37 22.24
N ASP A 28 13.91 -0.92 21.96
CA ASP A 28 13.42 -1.44 20.69
C ASP A 28 12.02 -0.86 20.60
N ALA A 29 11.91 0.31 19.94
CA ALA A 29 10.70 0.71 19.31
C ALA A 29 10.40 -0.47 18.39
N GLY A 30 9.52 -1.37 18.86
CA GLY A 30 9.17 -2.55 18.15
C GLY A 30 8.88 -2.12 16.73
N ALA A 31 9.73 -2.56 15.80
CA ALA A 31 9.43 -2.49 14.40
C ALA A 31 8.07 -3.20 14.31
N ALA A 32 7.01 -2.38 14.23
CA ALA A 32 5.70 -2.89 13.92
C ALA A 32 5.93 -3.64 12.64
N THR A 33 5.91 -4.96 12.71
CA THR A 33 5.86 -5.83 11.55
C THR A 33 4.64 -5.34 10.79
N VAL A 34 4.87 -4.53 9.75
CA VAL A 34 3.85 -4.16 8.80
C VAL A 34 3.46 -5.47 8.15
N ALA A 35 2.48 -6.12 8.75
CA ALA A 35 1.84 -7.24 8.11
C ALA A 35 1.38 -6.67 6.77
N LEU A 36 1.80 -7.30 5.67
CA LEU A 36 1.27 -7.03 4.33
C LEU A 36 -0.23 -7.32 4.41
N HIS A 37 -1.00 -6.31 4.77
CA HIS A 37 -2.42 -6.45 4.99
C HIS A 37 -3.07 -6.57 3.61
N ALA A 38 -3.79 -7.65 3.40
CA ALA A 38 -4.85 -7.64 2.42
C ALA A 38 -5.69 -6.39 2.72
N GLY A 39 -5.87 -5.50 1.73
CA GLY A 39 -6.53 -4.21 1.89
C GLY A 39 -7.84 -4.23 2.68
N PRO A 40 -8.62 -3.14 2.68
CA PRO A 40 -9.89 -3.10 3.42
C PRO A 40 -10.86 -4.16 2.89
N GLU A 41 -11.62 -4.74 3.79
CA GLU A 41 -12.71 -5.65 3.45
C GLU A 41 -13.88 -4.86 2.86
N ILE A 42 -14.12 -4.99 1.56
CA ILE A 42 -15.22 -4.30 0.86
C ILE A 42 -16.44 -5.23 0.84
N ALA A 43 -17.60 -4.73 1.26
CA ALA A 43 -18.83 -5.53 1.25
C ALA A 43 -19.30 -5.85 -0.17
N GLY A 44 -19.92 -7.01 -0.34
CA GLY A 44 -20.58 -7.38 -1.61
C GLY A 44 -21.75 -6.46 -1.97
N GLY A 45 -22.10 -6.42 -3.24
CA GLY A 45 -23.23 -5.65 -3.78
C GLY A 45 -22.88 -4.79 -4.97
N LEU A 46 -23.84 -3.96 -5.38
CA LEU A 46 -23.65 -2.95 -6.42
C LEU A 46 -23.00 -1.71 -5.84
N TRP A 47 -21.89 -1.32 -6.44
CA TRP A 47 -21.13 -0.12 -6.09
C TRP A 47 -21.10 0.88 -7.23
N VAL A 48 -21.06 2.15 -6.90
CA VAL A 48 -20.76 3.24 -7.82
C VAL A 48 -19.50 3.94 -7.34
N GLN A 49 -18.58 4.15 -8.27
CA GLN A 49 -17.36 4.91 -8.07
C GLN A 49 -17.39 6.15 -8.96
N ARG A 50 -17.21 7.31 -8.38
CA ARG A 50 -17.00 8.58 -9.09
C ARG A 50 -15.58 9.02 -8.91
N VAL A 51 -14.84 9.04 -10.00
CA VAL A 51 -13.43 9.46 -10.03
C VAL A 51 -13.36 10.85 -10.63
N SER A 52 -12.56 11.72 -10.01
CA SER A 52 -12.18 13.03 -10.54
C SER A 52 -10.67 13.14 -10.56
N ASP A 53 -10.13 13.48 -11.71
CA ASP A 53 -8.70 13.70 -11.94
C ASP A 53 -8.48 14.86 -12.91
N ASN A 54 -7.27 15.07 -13.41
CA ASN A 54 -6.93 16.11 -14.39
C ASN A 54 -7.65 15.95 -15.74
N ARG A 55 -8.26 14.79 -16.01
CA ARG A 55 -9.02 14.47 -17.24
C ARG A 55 -10.52 14.70 -17.07
N GLY A 56 -10.98 15.04 -15.87
CA GLY A 56 -12.38 15.28 -15.56
C GLY A 56 -13.00 14.26 -14.62
N ALA A 57 -14.33 14.25 -14.56
CA ALA A 57 -15.07 13.34 -13.70
C ALA A 57 -15.72 12.23 -14.53
N ARG A 58 -15.69 11.00 -13.99
CA ARG A 58 -16.30 9.82 -14.61
C ARG A 58 -16.91 8.91 -13.55
N GLU A 59 -17.95 8.19 -13.93
CA GLU A 59 -18.63 7.23 -13.06
C GLU A 59 -18.49 5.83 -13.62
N THR A 60 -18.21 4.88 -12.75
CA THR A 60 -18.16 3.44 -13.05
C THR A 60 -19.02 2.72 -12.03
N ARG A 61 -19.75 1.71 -12.45
CA ARG A 61 -20.52 0.84 -11.55
C ARG A 61 -20.00 -0.58 -11.66
N TYR A 62 -19.98 -1.28 -10.55
CA TYR A 62 -19.52 -2.67 -10.51
C TYR A 62 -20.25 -3.48 -9.46
N CYS A 63 -20.45 -4.75 -9.77
CA CYS A 63 -21.04 -5.70 -8.86
C CYS A 63 -19.92 -6.51 -8.19
N LEU A 64 -19.93 -6.56 -6.86
CA LEU A 64 -18.96 -7.30 -6.07
C LEU A 64 -19.64 -8.39 -5.22
N ASP A 65 -18.99 -9.52 -5.11
CA ASP A 65 -19.09 -10.42 -3.97
C ASP A 65 -17.73 -10.52 -3.27
N ALA A 66 -17.57 -11.41 -2.31
CA ALA A 66 -16.29 -11.57 -1.61
C ALA A 66 -15.14 -11.98 -2.54
N ALA A 67 -15.43 -12.77 -3.58
CA ALA A 67 -14.42 -13.20 -4.56
C ALA A 67 -14.03 -12.05 -5.49
N ALA A 68 -15.02 -11.30 -6.02
CA ALA A 68 -14.78 -10.13 -6.87
C ALA A 68 -14.11 -8.98 -6.10
N ALA A 69 -14.45 -8.80 -4.81
CA ALA A 69 -13.75 -7.85 -3.94
C ALA A 69 -12.29 -8.26 -3.72
N GLY A 70 -12.05 -9.56 -3.54
CA GLY A 70 -10.70 -10.12 -3.49
C GLY A 70 -9.94 -9.98 -4.81
N ALA A 71 -10.63 -10.15 -5.96
CA ALA A 71 -10.08 -9.91 -7.28
C ALA A 71 -9.75 -8.42 -7.49
N LEU A 72 -10.59 -7.51 -7.03
CA LEU A 72 -10.31 -6.07 -7.06
C LEU A 72 -9.06 -5.71 -6.24
N ALA A 73 -8.89 -6.32 -5.07
CA ALA A 73 -7.67 -6.20 -4.28
C ALA A 73 -6.47 -6.91 -4.95
N SER A 74 -6.72 -7.93 -5.78
CA SER A 74 -5.71 -8.66 -6.57
C SER A 74 -5.45 -8.01 -7.92
N PHE A 75 -6.40 -7.25 -8.44
CA PHE A 75 -6.25 -6.42 -9.64
C PHE A 75 -5.08 -5.47 -9.50
N ASP A 76 -4.98 -4.86 -8.34
CA ASP A 76 -3.81 -4.10 -7.95
C ASP A 76 -2.52 -4.96 -7.99
N ARG A 77 -2.57 -6.24 -7.62
CA ARG A 77 -1.45 -7.18 -7.74
C ARG A 77 -1.18 -7.65 -9.17
N GLN A 78 -2.17 -7.75 -10.04
CA GLN A 78 -1.98 -8.14 -11.44
C GLN A 78 -1.46 -6.99 -12.29
N LEU A 79 -1.90 -5.76 -12.03
CA LEU A 79 -1.25 -4.55 -12.53
C LEU A 79 0.19 -4.45 -12.00
N SER A 80 0.48 -5.06 -10.86
CA SER A 80 1.80 -5.05 -10.21
C SER A 80 2.81 -6.03 -10.80
N GLY A 81 2.53 -6.76 -11.86
CA GLY A 81 3.55 -7.54 -12.58
C GLY A 81 4.76 -6.70 -13.04
N GLY A 82 4.56 -5.38 -13.20
CA GLY A 82 5.61 -4.39 -13.45
C GLY A 82 5.91 -3.49 -12.24
N CYS A 83 5.36 -3.76 -11.05
CA CYS A 83 5.54 -2.88 -9.90
C CYS A 83 6.69 -3.33 -9.02
N SER A 84 7.62 -2.41 -8.76
CA SER A 84 8.72 -2.59 -7.79
C SER A 84 8.30 -2.29 -6.35
N ARG A 85 7.17 -1.61 -6.16
CA ARG A 85 6.59 -1.28 -4.86
C ARG A 85 5.08 -1.46 -4.89
N HIS A 86 4.57 -2.15 -3.90
CA HIS A 86 3.15 -2.25 -3.60
C HIS A 86 2.99 -2.41 -2.09
N GLU A 87 2.58 -1.36 -1.44
CA GLU A 87 2.44 -1.31 0.02
C GLU A 87 1.04 -0.84 0.38
N MET A 88 0.44 -1.47 1.37
CA MET A 88 -0.83 -1.06 1.96
C MET A 88 -0.77 -1.27 3.46
N ALA A 89 -1.14 -0.25 4.23
CA ALA A 89 -1.09 -0.27 5.67
C ALA A 89 -2.31 0.42 6.28
N ARG A 90 -2.83 -0.16 7.36
CA ARG A 90 -3.89 0.46 8.14
C ARG A 90 -3.29 1.39 9.18
N ALA A 91 -3.74 2.64 9.22
CA ALA A 91 -3.36 3.61 10.23
C ALA A 91 -4.20 3.48 11.51
N ALA A 92 -3.73 4.11 12.59
CA ALA A 92 -4.40 4.08 13.89
C ALA A 92 -5.80 4.74 13.88
N ASP A 93 -6.03 5.69 12.96
CA ASP A 93 -7.32 6.35 12.74
C ASP A 93 -8.30 5.51 11.91
N GLY A 94 -7.90 4.28 11.54
CA GLY A 94 -8.68 3.36 10.73
C GLY A 94 -8.60 3.60 9.23
N SER A 95 -7.91 4.64 8.77
CA SER A 95 -7.64 4.87 7.34
C SER A 95 -6.66 3.82 6.80
N TRP A 96 -6.68 3.63 5.48
CA TRP A 96 -5.74 2.79 4.76
C TRP A 96 -4.84 3.66 3.88
N HIS A 97 -3.54 3.54 4.05
CA HIS A 97 -2.53 4.19 3.23
C HIS A 97 -1.98 3.18 2.24
N PHE A 98 -1.77 3.61 1.01
CA PHE A 98 -1.15 2.78 -0.01
C PHE A 98 -0.09 3.54 -0.79
N SER A 99 0.90 2.81 -1.28
CA SER A 99 1.88 3.32 -2.22
C SER A 99 2.23 2.26 -3.25
N THR A 100 2.35 2.68 -4.51
CA THR A 100 2.73 1.82 -5.62
C THR A 100 3.81 2.50 -6.46
N SER A 101 4.65 1.70 -7.11
CA SER A 101 5.59 2.18 -8.12
C SER A 101 5.71 1.13 -9.20
N CYS A 102 5.18 1.44 -10.38
CA CYS A 102 4.98 0.48 -11.46
C CYS A 102 5.64 0.97 -12.74
N ASP A 103 6.24 0.06 -13.49
CA ASP A 103 6.66 0.30 -14.87
C ASP A 103 5.52 -0.12 -15.81
N MET A 104 4.88 0.85 -16.41
CA MET A 104 3.72 0.67 -17.30
C MET A 104 4.14 0.64 -18.78
N GLY A 105 5.41 0.30 -19.07
CA GLY A 105 5.94 0.25 -20.43
C GLY A 105 5.84 1.59 -21.13
N GLY A 106 5.15 1.65 -22.28
CA GLY A 106 4.96 2.88 -23.04
C GLY A 106 4.20 4.00 -22.32
N TRP A 107 3.52 3.68 -21.21
CA TRP A 107 2.87 4.67 -20.34
C TRP A 107 3.82 5.27 -19.28
N GLY A 108 5.09 4.83 -19.27
CA GLY A 108 6.11 5.31 -18.36
C GLY A 108 6.10 4.62 -16.98
N LYS A 109 6.89 5.17 -16.07
CA LYS A 109 6.92 4.75 -14.67
C LYS A 109 5.95 5.60 -13.86
N VAL A 110 5.02 4.95 -13.19
CA VAL A 110 3.97 5.59 -12.39
C VAL A 110 4.19 5.27 -10.93
N SER A 111 4.38 6.30 -10.12
CA SER A 111 4.40 6.19 -8.66
C SER A 111 3.13 6.83 -8.10
N THR A 112 2.42 6.12 -7.23
CA THR A 112 1.17 6.61 -6.64
C THR A 112 1.21 6.42 -5.13
N GLU A 113 0.78 7.44 -4.42
CA GLU A 113 0.56 7.41 -2.97
C GLU A 113 -0.85 7.90 -2.66
N GLY A 114 -1.52 7.26 -1.72
CA GLY A 114 -2.88 7.65 -1.41
C GLY A 114 -3.40 7.13 -0.09
N VAL A 115 -4.60 7.59 0.22
CA VAL A 115 -5.32 7.25 1.44
C VAL A 115 -6.76 6.92 1.11
N MET A 116 -7.26 5.85 1.72
CA MET A 116 -8.67 5.48 1.69
C MET A 116 -9.28 5.68 3.08
N ARG A 117 -10.45 6.31 3.14
CA ARG A 117 -11.16 6.60 4.39
C ARG A 117 -12.64 6.33 4.26
N GLY A 118 -13.25 5.81 5.32
CA GLY A 118 -14.69 5.64 5.43
C GLY A 118 -15.10 4.25 5.88
N ASP A 119 -16.37 3.94 5.63
CA ASP A 119 -16.98 2.64 5.90
C ASP A 119 -16.95 1.79 4.61
N PHE A 120 -16.04 0.83 4.53
CA PHE A 120 -15.86 -0.04 3.36
C PHE A 120 -17.04 -1.00 3.12
N ALA A 121 -18.01 -1.04 4.02
CA ALA A 121 -19.28 -1.73 3.78
C ALA A 121 -20.35 -0.83 3.13
N ARG A 122 -20.16 0.51 3.12
CA ARG A 122 -21.18 1.46 2.69
C ARG A 122 -20.67 2.56 1.77
N ARG A 123 -19.68 3.30 2.22
CA ARG A 123 -19.09 4.43 1.48
C ARG A 123 -17.68 4.72 1.98
N TYR A 124 -16.78 4.92 1.05
CA TYR A 124 -15.43 5.37 1.34
C TYR A 124 -14.94 6.34 0.26
N THR A 125 -13.91 7.08 0.59
CA THR A 125 -13.22 7.99 -0.32
C THR A 125 -11.79 7.52 -0.54
N VAL A 126 -11.27 7.81 -1.72
CA VAL A 126 -9.85 7.63 -2.05
C VAL A 126 -9.30 8.98 -2.47
N GLU A 127 -8.20 9.40 -1.87
CA GLU A 127 -7.41 10.53 -2.32
C GLU A 127 -6.00 10.04 -2.62
N ALA A 128 -5.55 10.27 -3.85
CA ALA A 128 -4.24 9.82 -4.30
C ALA A 128 -3.53 10.91 -5.10
N GLN A 129 -2.20 10.84 -5.07
CA GLN A 129 -1.31 11.61 -5.94
C GLN A 129 -0.46 10.62 -6.70
N SER A 130 -0.34 10.81 -8.00
CA SER A 130 0.54 10.02 -8.85
C SER A 130 1.53 10.92 -9.58
N GLN A 131 2.68 10.33 -9.91
CA GLN A 131 3.71 10.93 -10.74
C GLN A 131 4.04 9.96 -11.85
N THR A 132 3.91 10.41 -13.09
CA THR A 132 4.33 9.65 -14.27
C THR A 132 5.61 10.24 -14.81
N VAL A 133 6.56 9.40 -15.21
CA VAL A 133 7.84 9.78 -15.80
C VAL A 133 8.20 8.84 -16.94
N GLY A 134 8.60 9.41 -18.07
CA GLY A 134 9.12 8.67 -19.23
C GLY A 134 8.03 7.98 -20.05
N ALA A 135 6.81 8.53 -20.07
CA ALA A 135 5.79 8.08 -21.00
C ALA A 135 6.18 8.35 -22.46
N ALA A 136 5.81 7.45 -23.36
CA ALA A 136 6.05 7.63 -24.81
C ALA A 136 5.38 8.90 -25.35
N GLN A 137 4.28 9.32 -24.74
CA GLN A 137 3.64 10.62 -24.98
C GLN A 137 4.00 11.55 -23.82
N ALA A 138 4.87 12.53 -24.05
CA ALA A 138 5.34 13.47 -23.02
C ALA A 138 4.22 14.22 -22.30
N ALA A 139 3.06 14.40 -22.93
CA ALA A 139 1.88 15.00 -22.31
C ALA A 139 1.27 14.14 -21.20
N ALA A 140 1.65 12.86 -21.09
CA ALA A 140 1.24 11.97 -20.01
C ALA A 140 2.18 12.03 -18.80
N ASP A 141 3.36 12.66 -18.95
CA ASP A 141 4.29 12.86 -17.82
C ASP A 141 3.77 13.95 -16.88
N GLY A 142 4.10 13.82 -15.62
CA GLY A 142 3.80 14.82 -14.61
C GLY A 142 2.93 14.31 -13.46
N PRO A 143 2.58 15.21 -12.54
CA PRO A 143 1.75 14.89 -11.40
C PRO A 143 0.28 14.84 -11.78
N ASP A 144 -0.46 13.93 -11.16
CA ASP A 144 -1.90 13.87 -11.20
C ASP A 144 -2.47 13.70 -9.79
N ARG A 145 -3.67 14.23 -9.56
CA ARG A 145 -4.42 14.07 -8.32
C ARG A 145 -5.74 13.40 -8.62
N VAL A 146 -5.96 12.29 -7.96
CA VAL A 146 -7.16 11.49 -8.11
C VAL A 146 -7.97 11.57 -6.82
N LYS A 147 -9.25 11.87 -6.97
CA LYS A 147 -10.24 11.71 -5.91
C LYS A 147 -11.32 10.75 -6.37
N ALA A 148 -11.64 9.77 -5.53
CA ALA A 148 -12.76 8.89 -5.78
C ALA A 148 -13.73 8.92 -4.60
N ASP A 149 -15.01 8.99 -4.91
CA ASP A 149 -16.11 8.73 -3.99
C ASP A 149 -16.73 7.39 -4.39
N VAL A 150 -16.72 6.44 -3.47
CA VAL A 150 -17.16 5.08 -3.71
C VAL A 150 -18.30 4.76 -2.75
N ARG A 151 -19.46 4.36 -3.31
CA ARG A 151 -20.67 4.14 -2.53
C ARG A 151 -21.37 2.86 -2.95
N ARG A 152 -21.76 2.06 -1.96
CA ARG A 152 -22.65 0.92 -2.16
C ARG A 152 -24.08 1.40 -2.41
N LEU A 153 -24.71 0.87 -3.44
CA LEU A 153 -26.10 1.20 -3.83
C LEU A 153 -27.10 0.17 -3.30
N GLY A 154 -26.64 -1.04 -2.96
CA GLY A 154 -27.49 -2.14 -2.54
C GLY A 154 -26.96 -3.46 -3.07
N ASP A 155 -27.85 -4.39 -3.29
CA ASP A 155 -27.51 -5.67 -3.91
C ASP A 155 -27.34 -5.53 -5.42
N CYS A 156 -26.62 -6.44 -6.05
CA CYS A 156 -26.46 -6.47 -7.50
C CYS A 156 -27.84 -6.67 -8.16
N PRO A 157 -28.21 -5.86 -9.16
CA PRO A 157 -29.48 -6.01 -9.85
C PRO A 157 -29.53 -7.31 -10.66
N ALA A 158 -30.74 -7.77 -10.95
CA ALA A 158 -30.93 -8.90 -11.82
C ALA A 158 -30.23 -8.68 -13.18
N GLY A 159 -29.44 -9.65 -13.61
CA GLY A 159 -28.65 -9.60 -14.86
C GLY A 159 -27.21 -9.13 -14.68
N MET A 160 -26.83 -8.54 -13.55
CA MET A 160 -25.43 -8.32 -13.20
C MET A 160 -24.90 -9.45 -12.32
N LYS A 161 -23.74 -9.97 -12.67
CA LYS A 161 -22.99 -10.97 -11.91
C LYS A 161 -21.83 -10.32 -11.16
N PRO A 162 -21.34 -10.93 -10.09
CA PRO A 162 -20.09 -10.51 -9.47
C PRO A 162 -18.95 -10.42 -10.49
N GLY A 163 -18.23 -9.31 -10.45
CA GLY A 163 -17.19 -8.97 -11.42
C GLY A 163 -17.66 -8.17 -12.64
N ASP A 164 -18.96 -8.02 -12.87
CA ASP A 164 -19.46 -7.17 -13.96
C ASP A 164 -19.25 -5.68 -13.67
N VAL A 165 -18.88 -4.96 -14.71
CA VAL A 165 -18.58 -3.52 -14.67
C VAL A 165 -19.39 -2.79 -15.76
N ILE A 166 -19.95 -1.65 -15.42
CA ILE A 166 -20.52 -0.68 -16.36
C ILE A 166 -19.57 0.51 -16.40
N LEU A 167 -18.95 0.70 -17.56
CA LEU A 167 -18.00 1.77 -17.83
C LEU A 167 -18.67 3.15 -17.97
N PRO A 168 -17.93 4.27 -17.94
CA PRO A 168 -18.49 5.61 -18.04
C PRO A 168 -19.28 5.90 -19.34
N ASP A 169 -18.96 5.21 -20.41
CA ASP A 169 -19.67 5.26 -21.70
C ASP A 169 -20.90 4.34 -21.77
N GLY A 170 -21.19 3.61 -20.68
CA GLY A 170 -22.27 2.64 -20.60
C GLY A 170 -21.91 1.24 -21.13
N ALA A 171 -20.70 1.04 -21.61
CA ALA A 171 -20.26 -0.28 -22.05
C ALA A 171 -20.16 -1.25 -20.87
N HIS A 172 -20.46 -2.52 -21.14
CA HIS A 172 -20.32 -3.59 -20.17
C HIS A 172 -18.96 -4.26 -20.32
N SER A 173 -18.30 -4.53 -19.21
CA SER A 173 -17.01 -5.22 -19.12
C SER A 173 -16.98 -6.10 -17.88
N ARG A 174 -15.87 -6.78 -17.66
CA ARG A 174 -15.59 -7.53 -16.43
C ARG A 174 -14.30 -7.03 -15.79
N LEU A 175 -14.23 -7.15 -14.47
CA LEU A 175 -13.01 -6.81 -13.73
C LEU A 175 -11.79 -7.59 -14.25
N ASP A 176 -11.97 -8.86 -14.57
CA ASP A 176 -10.88 -9.71 -15.08
C ASP A 176 -10.38 -9.25 -16.45
N ASP A 177 -11.29 -8.79 -17.33
CA ASP A 177 -10.94 -8.28 -18.67
C ASP A 177 -10.14 -6.96 -18.58
N LEU A 178 -10.51 -6.11 -17.60
CA LEU A 178 -9.80 -4.84 -17.37
C LEU A 178 -8.36 -5.07 -16.85
N ALA A 179 -8.13 -6.18 -16.14
CA ALA A 179 -6.81 -6.57 -15.65
C ALA A 179 -5.87 -7.07 -16.77
N GLY A 180 -6.41 -7.68 -17.82
CA GLY A 180 -5.63 -8.29 -18.90
C GLY A 180 -5.17 -7.32 -19.99
N HIS A 181 -5.59 -6.06 -19.95
CA HIS A 181 -5.31 -5.05 -20.98
C HIS A 181 -4.45 -3.88 -20.50
N ALA A 182 -3.82 -4.00 -19.33
CA ALA A 182 -2.93 -2.99 -18.76
C ALA A 182 -1.45 -3.27 -19.03
#